data_df2afcc7adb5d16676768271f38a3fa1
#
_entry.id   df2afcc7adb5d16676768271f38a3fa1
#
_cell.length_a   1.000
_cell.length_b   1.000
_cell.length_c   1.000
_cell.angle_alpha   90.00
_cell.angle_beta   90.00
_cell.angle_gamma   90.00
#
_symmetry.space_group_name_H-M   'P 1'
#
loop_
_entity.id
_entity.type
_entity.pdbx_description
1 polymer ?
#
loop_
_entity_poly.entity_id
_entity_poly.type
_entity_poly.pdbx_seq_one_letter_code
_entity_poly.pdbx_strand_id
1 'polypeptide(L)'
;MTQGDKARESIATIDKFFSLIDSGDLFTGWDPLSHRNLRSDVLSALSYLLYWGRPILEEARGVTWPYDGLQKRYHILRELAEGKKNSSLQRQALFFLALLPFPRQWSNLFKVEALYRDDVEIRSFLSEEKQKVSDRLQKKVQKEYKLRHFCQVLKAPGKENEKGVLRIFALPYLMANSMLFRQLNRRYILYVEPPWGVVFRHTWLRNLSTAEDACVFGVGSADDILFLNSQPQMVPTPLAHGDYLSENDAVVLDQRKEYDLVFNSTYDDIPRKRHELMLELLQHQLLMDKKALFLGRGRQKNVDQFKSLVSRAGLEDRVTVMANILRQDIPSQLGRCKMGVHLSLNENGCRSLYEYFRSDLPCVISSSMPGTDLDIFNAQTGLAVTDNELPEAIAFVLTHRDQFAPRRWFLENSGSSKSSQKLNRFLKQLFKKLGYAWRDDIVPLLSGGPNRYANPSDYERFREEFLWIFGCLKNVGNIPFKIVLD
;
A
#
# COMPACT_ATOMS: atom_id res chain seq x y z
N MET A 1 -12.88 -2.80 -25.81
CA MET A 1 -11.81 -3.48 -25.08
C MET A 1 -12.21 -3.64 -23.62
N THR A 2 -12.38 -4.86 -23.18
CA THR A 2 -12.69 -5.17 -21.80
C THR A 2 -11.42 -4.91 -20.93
N GLN A 3 -11.56 -4.84 -19.64
CA GLN A 3 -10.41 -4.61 -18.73
C GLN A 3 -9.60 -5.91 -18.52
N GLY A 4 -10.18 -7.08 -18.84
CA GLY A 4 -9.44 -8.33 -18.98
C GLY A 4 -8.49 -8.27 -20.17
N ASP A 5 -8.92 -7.66 -21.26
CA ASP A 5 -8.06 -7.43 -22.42
C ASP A 5 -6.90 -6.49 -22.08
N LYS A 6 -7.15 -5.43 -21.27
CA LYS A 6 -6.11 -4.50 -20.83
C LYS A 6 -5.12 -5.10 -19.83
N ALA A 7 -5.58 -5.98 -18.93
CA ALA A 7 -4.67 -6.69 -18.03
C ALA A 7 -3.80 -7.70 -18.80
N ARG A 8 -4.39 -8.43 -19.74
CA ARG A 8 -3.65 -9.32 -20.65
C ARG A 8 -2.67 -8.55 -21.53
N GLU A 9 -3.09 -7.42 -22.08
CA GLU A 9 -2.25 -6.52 -22.86
C GLU A 9 -1.10 -5.94 -22.03
N SER A 10 -1.34 -5.56 -20.77
CA SER A 10 -0.28 -5.10 -19.87
C SER A 10 0.71 -6.21 -19.52
N ILE A 11 0.25 -7.44 -19.32
CA ILE A 11 1.11 -8.61 -19.09
C ILE A 11 1.90 -8.93 -20.37
N ALA A 12 1.25 -9.00 -21.52
CA ALA A 12 1.91 -9.24 -22.80
C ALA A 12 2.96 -8.17 -23.13
N THR A 13 2.70 -6.92 -22.76
CA THR A 13 3.65 -5.81 -22.93
C THR A 13 4.87 -5.95 -22.01
N ILE A 14 4.68 -6.40 -20.77
CA ILE A 14 5.79 -6.70 -19.86
C ILE A 14 6.59 -7.89 -20.36
N ASP A 15 5.93 -8.95 -20.82
CA ASP A 15 6.58 -10.13 -21.35
C ASP A 15 7.38 -9.81 -22.61
N LYS A 16 6.83 -8.99 -23.51
CA LYS A 16 7.56 -8.47 -24.68
C LYS A 16 8.78 -7.66 -24.28
N PHE A 17 8.64 -6.77 -23.28
CA PHE A 17 9.75 -6.00 -22.74
C PHE A 17 10.88 -6.89 -22.22
N PHE A 18 10.54 -7.89 -21.39
CA PHE A 18 11.54 -8.83 -20.87
C PHE A 18 12.17 -9.69 -21.99
N SER A 19 11.43 -10.04 -23.03
CA SER A 19 11.99 -10.76 -24.18
C SER A 19 12.93 -9.91 -25.01
N LEU A 20 12.66 -8.61 -25.18
CA LEU A 20 13.50 -7.68 -25.94
C LEU A 20 14.89 -7.50 -25.34
N ILE A 21 15.04 -7.61 -24.03
CA ILE A 21 16.30 -7.44 -23.33
C ILE A 21 16.98 -8.76 -23.03
N ASP A 22 16.55 -9.85 -23.67
CA ASP A 22 17.13 -11.19 -23.51
C ASP A 22 17.43 -11.54 -22.06
N SER A 23 16.38 -11.48 -21.26
CA SER A 23 16.47 -11.55 -19.80
C SER A 23 16.58 -12.97 -19.24
N GLY A 24 16.59 -13.98 -20.10
CA GLY A 24 16.59 -15.39 -19.70
C GLY A 24 17.68 -15.73 -18.70
N ASP A 25 18.91 -15.33 -18.98
CA ASP A 25 20.06 -15.61 -18.12
C ASP A 25 20.05 -14.81 -16.81
N LEU A 26 19.58 -13.56 -16.86
CA LEU A 26 19.54 -12.69 -15.69
C LEU A 26 18.53 -13.16 -14.63
N PHE A 27 17.50 -13.87 -15.03
CA PHE A 27 16.41 -14.32 -14.15
C PHE A 27 16.44 -15.81 -13.85
N THR A 28 17.44 -16.52 -14.34
CA THR A 28 17.62 -17.95 -14.02
C THR A 28 17.71 -18.15 -12.52
N GLY A 29 16.90 -19.05 -11.98
CA GLY A 29 16.84 -19.36 -10.55
C GLY A 29 16.05 -18.34 -9.69
N TRP A 30 15.33 -17.40 -10.29
CA TRP A 30 14.43 -16.54 -9.55
C TRP A 30 13.15 -17.28 -9.19
N ASP A 31 12.77 -17.14 -7.92
CA ASP A 31 11.47 -17.65 -7.49
C ASP A 31 10.32 -16.86 -8.13
N PRO A 32 9.14 -17.50 -8.32
CA PRO A 32 8.01 -16.86 -8.99
C PRO A 32 7.51 -15.57 -8.32
N LEU A 33 7.62 -15.48 -7.00
CA LEU A 33 7.20 -14.29 -6.24
C LEU A 33 8.15 -13.11 -6.51
N SER A 34 9.45 -13.34 -6.45
CA SER A 34 10.45 -12.31 -6.74
C SER A 34 10.34 -11.82 -8.19
N HIS A 35 10.10 -12.72 -9.13
CA HIS A 35 9.88 -12.36 -10.53
C HIS A 35 8.61 -11.50 -10.72
N ARG A 36 7.51 -11.88 -10.08
CA ARG A 36 6.24 -11.13 -10.10
C ARG A 36 6.41 -9.75 -9.46
N ASN A 37 7.10 -9.67 -8.34
CA ASN A 37 7.36 -8.41 -7.66
C ASN A 37 8.23 -7.49 -8.51
N LEU A 38 9.28 -8.00 -9.12
CA LEU A 38 10.11 -7.22 -10.04
C LEU A 38 9.29 -6.65 -11.20
N ARG A 39 8.41 -7.45 -11.82
CA ARG A 39 7.52 -6.98 -12.89
C ARG A 39 6.63 -5.83 -12.42
N SER A 40 6.07 -5.93 -11.23
CA SER A 40 5.25 -4.85 -10.64
C SER A 40 6.08 -3.59 -10.38
N ASP A 41 7.29 -3.76 -9.89
CA ASP A 41 8.20 -2.65 -9.58
C ASP A 41 8.70 -1.96 -10.85
N VAL A 42 9.00 -2.72 -11.90
CA VAL A 42 9.34 -2.22 -13.24
C VAL A 42 8.21 -1.39 -13.84
N LEU A 43 6.97 -1.90 -13.78
CA LEU A 43 5.79 -1.16 -14.25
C LEU A 43 5.56 0.14 -13.48
N SER A 44 5.72 0.09 -12.16
CA SER A 44 5.59 1.27 -11.31
C SER A 44 6.67 2.31 -11.65
N ALA A 45 7.91 1.88 -11.80
CA ALA A 45 9.02 2.76 -12.16
C ALA A 45 8.86 3.37 -13.55
N LEU A 46 8.48 2.57 -14.56
CA LEU A 46 8.19 3.04 -15.92
C LEU A 46 7.03 4.02 -15.93
N SER A 47 5.93 3.69 -15.28
CA SER A 47 4.77 4.56 -15.18
C SER A 47 5.15 5.91 -14.56
N TYR A 48 5.94 5.88 -13.51
CA TYR A 48 6.39 7.10 -12.86
C TYR A 48 7.29 7.95 -13.78
N LEU A 49 8.23 7.33 -14.46
CA LEU A 49 9.16 7.98 -15.36
C LEU A 49 8.45 8.68 -16.52
N LEU A 50 7.47 8.01 -17.07
CA LEU A 50 6.68 8.51 -18.19
C LEU A 50 5.75 9.66 -17.78
N TYR A 51 5.31 9.68 -16.51
CA TYR A 51 4.38 10.69 -16.01
C TYR A 51 5.03 11.98 -15.55
N TRP A 52 6.15 11.86 -14.83
CA TRP A 52 6.69 12.96 -14.04
C TRP A 52 7.98 13.51 -14.61
N GLY A 53 8.43 12.98 -15.74
CA GLY A 53 9.70 13.37 -16.32
C GLY A 53 10.91 12.95 -15.47
N ARG A 54 12.01 13.63 -15.65
CA ARG A 54 13.28 13.34 -14.95
C ARG A 54 13.14 13.65 -13.45
N PRO A 55 13.24 12.65 -12.56
CA PRO A 55 13.20 12.91 -11.12
C PRO A 55 14.50 13.53 -10.63
N ILE A 56 14.42 14.29 -9.57
CA ILE A 56 15.58 14.71 -8.79
C ILE A 56 16.16 13.48 -8.12
N LEU A 57 17.46 13.28 -8.28
CA LEU A 57 18.13 12.04 -7.95
C LEU A 57 19.06 12.23 -6.80
N GLU A 58 18.83 11.47 -5.74
CA GLU A 58 19.83 11.19 -4.74
C GLU A 58 19.87 9.69 -4.47
N GLU A 59 21.07 9.15 -4.30
CA GLU A 59 21.24 7.77 -3.88
C GLU A 59 20.81 7.63 -2.43
N ALA A 60 19.94 6.67 -2.16
CA ALA A 60 19.63 6.32 -0.78
C ALA A 60 20.85 5.67 -0.14
N ARG A 61 21.37 6.27 0.92
CA ARG A 61 22.47 5.71 1.71
C ARG A 61 21.90 4.79 2.79
N GLY A 62 22.59 3.69 3.08
CA GLY A 62 22.25 2.81 4.20
C GLY A 62 20.94 2.05 4.02
N VAL A 63 20.71 1.52 2.85
CA VAL A 63 19.48 0.89 2.44
C VAL A 63 19.27 -0.47 3.10
N THR A 64 18.15 -0.64 3.78
CA THR A 64 17.68 -1.95 4.28
C THR A 64 16.80 -2.63 3.23
N TRP A 65 17.06 -3.90 3.00
CA TRP A 65 16.36 -4.69 1.99
C TRP A 65 15.19 -5.44 2.60
N PRO A 66 14.03 -5.49 1.91
CA PRO A 66 12.83 -6.11 2.46
C PRO A 66 12.91 -7.64 2.54
N TYR A 67 13.76 -8.26 1.73
CA TYR A 67 14.00 -9.71 1.73
C TYR A 67 15.34 -10.04 1.06
N ASP A 68 15.99 -11.05 1.57
CA ASP A 68 17.35 -11.45 1.16
C ASP A 68 17.47 -11.78 -0.33
N GLY A 69 16.42 -12.34 -0.92
CA GLY A 69 16.40 -12.66 -2.34
C GLY A 69 16.54 -11.44 -3.24
N LEU A 70 15.93 -10.31 -2.89
CA LEU A 70 16.05 -9.06 -3.67
C LEU A 70 17.46 -8.47 -3.53
N GLN A 71 18.01 -8.49 -2.32
CA GLN A 71 19.38 -8.03 -2.05
C GLN A 71 20.41 -8.81 -2.88
N LYS A 72 20.35 -10.14 -2.86
CA LYS A 72 21.24 -10.99 -3.66
C LYS A 72 21.19 -10.62 -5.14
N ARG A 73 20.00 -10.44 -5.68
CA ARG A 73 19.80 -10.15 -7.11
C ARG A 73 20.26 -8.77 -7.50
N TYR A 74 20.05 -7.80 -6.65
CA TYR A 74 20.63 -6.48 -6.86
C TYR A 74 22.16 -6.55 -6.92
N HIS A 75 22.81 -7.26 -6.01
CA HIS A 75 24.27 -7.40 -6.05
C HIS A 75 24.73 -8.07 -7.33
N ILE A 76 24.07 -9.14 -7.79
CA ILE A 76 24.38 -9.78 -9.08
C ILE A 76 24.23 -8.77 -10.24
N LEU A 77 23.12 -8.03 -10.29
CA LEU A 77 22.92 -7.02 -11.34
C LEU A 77 23.96 -5.91 -11.27
N ARG A 78 24.36 -5.52 -10.07
CA ARG A 78 25.40 -4.51 -9.86
C ARG A 78 26.77 -5.00 -10.35
N GLU A 79 27.17 -6.21 -9.99
CA GLU A 79 28.42 -6.83 -10.47
C GLU A 79 28.45 -6.95 -11.98
N LEU A 80 27.34 -7.35 -12.60
CA LEU A 80 27.20 -7.40 -14.05
C LEU A 80 27.27 -6.00 -14.69
N ALA A 81 26.67 -5.00 -14.07
CA ALA A 81 26.68 -3.62 -14.55
C ALA A 81 28.08 -2.97 -14.45
N GLU A 82 28.86 -3.34 -13.44
CA GLU A 82 30.23 -2.87 -13.22
C GLU A 82 31.27 -3.70 -13.99
N GLY A 83 30.89 -4.87 -14.50
CA GLY A 83 31.75 -5.81 -15.20
C GLY A 83 32.20 -5.30 -16.58
N LYS A 84 33.47 -5.57 -16.95
CA LYS A 84 34.10 -5.07 -18.21
C LYS A 84 33.94 -5.98 -19.44
N LYS A 85 33.36 -7.18 -19.30
CA LYS A 85 33.53 -8.24 -20.30
C LYS A 85 32.38 -8.47 -21.28
N ASN A 86 31.17 -8.02 -21.01
CA ASN A 86 30.02 -8.26 -21.88
C ASN A 86 29.13 -7.04 -22.01
N SER A 87 29.24 -6.31 -23.10
CA SER A 87 28.51 -5.06 -23.29
C SER A 87 26.98 -5.23 -23.36
N SER A 88 26.48 -6.37 -23.86
CA SER A 88 25.04 -6.64 -23.89
C SER A 88 24.49 -6.90 -22.47
N LEU A 89 25.07 -7.83 -21.75
CA LEU A 89 24.68 -8.19 -20.39
C LEU A 89 24.83 -7.01 -19.42
N GLN A 90 25.91 -6.22 -19.58
CA GLN A 90 26.12 -5.00 -18.81
C GLN A 90 24.99 -3.98 -19.03
N ARG A 91 24.60 -3.76 -20.30
CA ARG A 91 23.48 -2.83 -20.62
C ARG A 91 22.17 -3.30 -20.03
N GLN A 92 21.88 -4.60 -20.13
CA GLN A 92 20.69 -5.20 -19.51
C GLN A 92 20.69 -5.01 -18.00
N ALA A 93 21.80 -5.32 -17.34
CA ALA A 93 21.93 -5.14 -15.89
C ALA A 93 21.74 -3.68 -15.46
N LEU A 94 22.33 -2.72 -16.17
CA LEU A 94 22.14 -1.29 -15.95
C LEU A 94 20.68 -0.88 -16.13
N PHE A 95 20.00 -1.42 -17.13
CA PHE A 95 18.60 -1.16 -17.38
C PHE A 95 17.71 -1.64 -16.24
N PHE A 96 17.93 -2.86 -15.76
CA PHE A 96 17.19 -3.39 -14.60
C PHE A 96 17.46 -2.62 -13.33
N LEU A 97 18.71 -2.28 -13.04
CA LEU A 97 19.08 -1.46 -11.88
C LEU A 97 18.38 -0.10 -11.91
N ALA A 98 18.26 0.49 -13.10
CA ALA A 98 17.60 1.77 -13.27
C ALA A 98 16.09 1.71 -13.03
N LEU A 99 15.46 0.58 -13.35
CA LEU A 99 14.03 0.37 -13.17
C LEU A 99 13.66 -0.08 -11.77
N LEU A 100 14.60 -0.63 -11.01
CA LEU A 100 14.34 -0.99 -9.62
C LEU A 100 14.10 0.28 -8.80
N PRO A 101 12.97 0.37 -8.06
CA PRO A 101 12.69 1.52 -7.21
C PRO A 101 13.64 1.57 -6.01
N PHE A 102 14.43 0.52 -5.83
CA PHE A 102 15.26 0.33 -4.66
C PHE A 102 16.47 -0.58 -4.95
N PRO A 103 17.69 -0.29 -4.46
CA PRO A 103 18.09 1.00 -3.93
C PRO A 103 17.99 2.08 -5.00
N ARG A 104 17.76 3.31 -4.59
CA ARG A 104 17.46 4.39 -5.53
C ARG A 104 18.69 4.86 -6.28
N GLN A 105 18.98 4.23 -7.38
CA GLN A 105 20.05 4.64 -8.28
C GLN A 105 19.47 5.27 -9.56
N TRP A 106 18.75 6.34 -9.40
CA TRP A 106 18.12 7.04 -10.52
C TRP A 106 19.12 7.62 -11.51
N SER A 107 20.36 7.88 -11.07
CA SER A 107 21.46 8.21 -11.96
C SER A 107 21.66 7.13 -13.04
N ASN A 108 21.38 5.87 -12.74
CA ASN A 108 21.46 4.78 -13.71
C ASN A 108 20.36 4.87 -14.75
N LEU A 109 19.22 5.45 -14.45
CA LEU A 109 18.11 5.62 -15.39
C LEU A 109 18.49 6.50 -16.57
N PHE A 110 19.21 7.60 -16.35
CA PHE A 110 19.72 8.45 -17.43
C PHE A 110 20.80 7.77 -18.24
N LYS A 111 21.63 6.96 -17.59
CA LYS A 111 22.63 6.15 -18.30
C LYS A 111 21.96 5.14 -19.22
N VAL A 112 20.89 4.49 -18.75
CA VAL A 112 20.13 3.51 -19.53
C VAL A 112 19.37 4.20 -20.67
N GLU A 113 18.69 5.32 -20.43
CA GLU A 113 18.03 6.10 -21.49
C GLU A 113 19.02 6.50 -22.58
N ALA A 114 20.22 6.89 -22.19
CA ALA A 114 21.30 7.21 -23.13
C ALA A 114 21.80 5.97 -23.90
N LEU A 115 21.96 4.83 -23.22
CA LEU A 115 22.46 3.58 -23.82
C LEU A 115 21.47 2.97 -24.81
N TYR A 116 20.18 3.13 -24.60
CA TYR A 116 19.13 2.58 -25.49
C TYR A 116 18.52 3.63 -26.41
N ARG A 117 19.15 4.81 -26.55
CA ARG A 117 18.67 5.90 -27.41
C ARG A 117 18.49 5.45 -28.86
N ASP A 118 19.39 4.64 -29.36
CA ASP A 118 19.42 4.19 -30.74
C ASP A 118 18.78 2.81 -30.94
N ASP A 119 18.32 2.18 -29.86
CA ASP A 119 17.60 0.92 -29.95
C ASP A 119 16.15 1.20 -30.33
N VAL A 120 15.79 0.85 -31.56
CA VAL A 120 14.48 1.14 -32.16
C VAL A 120 13.37 0.40 -31.43
N GLU A 121 13.59 -0.85 -31.00
CA GLU A 121 12.57 -1.68 -30.37
C GLU A 121 12.30 -1.22 -28.95
N ILE A 122 13.32 -0.97 -28.15
CA ILE A 122 13.17 -0.44 -26.78
C ILE A 122 12.56 0.94 -26.82
N ARG A 123 12.96 1.80 -27.75
CA ARG A 123 12.39 3.13 -27.93
C ARG A 123 10.92 3.07 -28.35
N SER A 124 10.55 2.16 -29.26
CA SER A 124 9.16 1.94 -29.66
C SER A 124 8.33 1.48 -28.47
N PHE A 125 8.83 0.49 -27.71
CA PHE A 125 8.19 0.00 -26.51
C PHE A 125 7.95 1.12 -25.47
N LEU A 126 8.96 1.93 -25.16
CA LEU A 126 8.84 3.05 -24.24
C LEU A 126 7.85 4.10 -24.74
N SER A 127 7.82 4.36 -26.06
CA SER A 127 6.86 5.27 -26.69
C SER A 127 5.41 4.76 -26.58
N GLU A 128 5.19 3.46 -26.84
CA GLU A 128 3.87 2.83 -26.69
C GLU A 128 3.37 2.89 -25.24
N GLU A 129 4.23 2.62 -24.27
CA GLU A 129 3.88 2.73 -22.86
C GLU A 129 3.58 4.17 -22.46
N LYS A 130 4.34 5.13 -22.96
CA LYS A 130 4.08 6.55 -22.78
C LYS A 130 2.69 6.94 -23.31
N GLN A 131 2.31 6.45 -24.49
CA GLN A 131 1.00 6.71 -25.07
C GLN A 131 -0.11 6.09 -24.22
N LYS A 132 0.03 4.81 -23.78
CA LYS A 132 -0.93 4.14 -22.91
C LYS A 132 -1.14 4.89 -21.59
N VAL A 133 -0.07 5.44 -21.05
CA VAL A 133 -0.09 6.26 -19.85
C VAL A 133 -0.81 7.57 -20.11
N SER A 134 -0.50 8.24 -21.22
CA SER A 134 -1.17 9.48 -21.64
C SER A 134 -2.68 9.28 -21.82
N ASP A 135 -3.08 8.18 -22.48
CA ASP A 135 -4.50 7.85 -22.69
C ASP A 135 -5.25 7.59 -21.37
N ARG A 136 -4.57 6.92 -20.42
CA ARG A 136 -5.13 6.75 -19.07
C ARG A 136 -5.28 8.06 -18.32
N LEU A 137 -4.35 8.99 -18.52
CA LEU A 137 -4.40 10.32 -17.94
C LEU A 137 -5.56 11.12 -18.52
N GLN A 138 -5.70 11.18 -19.83
CA GLN A 138 -6.79 11.91 -20.47
C GLN A 138 -8.15 11.44 -19.97
N LYS A 139 -8.30 10.13 -19.71
CA LYS A 139 -9.51 9.57 -19.08
C LYS A 139 -9.67 9.94 -17.60
N LYS A 140 -8.58 10.19 -16.89
CA LYS A 140 -8.60 10.65 -15.49
C LYS A 140 -8.79 12.15 -15.36
N VAL A 141 -8.29 12.94 -16.32
CA VAL A 141 -8.46 14.40 -16.38
C VAL A 141 -9.92 14.80 -16.43
N GLN A 142 -10.80 13.93 -16.93
CA GLN A 142 -12.25 14.16 -16.91
C GLN A 142 -12.90 13.96 -15.53
N LYS A 143 -12.17 13.41 -14.55
CA LYS A 143 -12.68 13.22 -13.19
C LYS A 143 -12.22 14.35 -12.28
N GLU A 144 -13.18 14.98 -11.66
CA GLU A 144 -12.92 15.92 -10.57
C GLU A 144 -12.69 15.16 -9.26
N TYR A 145 -11.66 15.55 -8.55
CA TYR A 145 -11.34 15.02 -7.24
C TYR A 145 -11.39 16.16 -6.21
N LYS A 146 -12.07 15.94 -5.12
CA LYS A 146 -12.08 16.89 -4.00
C LYS A 146 -10.73 16.84 -3.27
N LEU A 147 -10.17 18.01 -2.93
CA LEU A 147 -8.87 18.10 -2.24
C LEU A 147 -8.85 17.26 -0.95
N ARG A 148 -9.95 17.26 -0.21
CA ARG A 148 -10.11 16.44 1.00
C ARG A 148 -9.97 14.92 0.78
N HIS A 149 -9.98 14.44 -0.47
CA HIS A 149 -9.71 13.05 -0.79
C HIS A 149 -8.22 12.71 -0.76
N PHE A 150 -7.34 13.69 -0.69
CA PHE A 150 -5.91 13.52 -0.79
C PHE A 150 -5.17 13.83 0.50
N CYS A 151 -5.68 14.79 1.22
CA CYS A 151 -5.05 15.23 2.46
C CYS A 151 -6.08 15.65 3.51
N GLN A 152 -5.60 15.75 4.72
CA GLN A 152 -6.36 16.17 5.89
C GLN A 152 -5.47 17.00 6.80
N VAL A 153 -5.91 18.21 7.12
CA VAL A 153 -5.23 19.04 8.11
C VAL A 153 -5.54 18.51 9.50
N LEU A 154 -4.54 18.06 10.24
CA LEU A 154 -4.71 17.56 11.61
C LEU A 154 -4.48 18.66 12.65
N LYS A 155 -3.64 19.63 12.30
CA LYS A 155 -3.30 20.78 13.10
C LYS A 155 -2.95 21.93 12.18
N ALA A 156 -3.55 23.09 12.37
CA ALA A 156 -3.15 24.29 11.65
C ALA A 156 -1.77 24.78 12.10
N PRO A 157 -0.97 25.41 11.23
CA PRO A 157 0.22 26.11 11.65
C PRO A 157 -0.14 27.31 12.53
N GLY A 158 0.64 27.54 13.57
CA GLY A 158 0.49 28.66 14.46
C GLY A 158 1.39 29.84 14.10
N LYS A 159 1.41 30.86 15.00
CA LYS A 159 2.37 31.96 14.96
C LYS A 159 3.69 31.52 15.61
N GLU A 160 4.77 32.22 15.31
CA GLU A 160 6.06 32.06 16.00
C GLU A 160 6.61 30.62 16.02
N ASN A 161 7.09 30.15 14.87
CA ASN A 161 7.78 28.87 14.74
C ASN A 161 6.93 27.64 15.09
N GLU A 162 5.63 27.69 14.80
CA GLU A 162 4.73 26.56 14.96
C GLU A 162 4.23 26.02 13.62
N LYS A 163 4.69 24.84 13.23
CA LYS A 163 4.20 24.14 12.04
C LYS A 163 2.84 23.50 12.28
N GLY A 164 2.09 23.36 11.19
CA GLY A 164 0.92 22.49 11.18
C GLY A 164 1.28 21.02 11.04
N VAL A 165 0.27 20.16 11.05
CA VAL A 165 0.38 18.73 10.71
C VAL A 165 -0.59 18.44 9.58
N LEU A 166 -0.08 17.93 8.47
CA LEU A 166 -0.85 17.55 7.29
C LEU A 166 -0.76 16.06 7.05
N ARG A 167 -1.88 15.36 7.19
CA ARG A 167 -2.01 13.96 6.80
C ARG A 167 -2.18 13.85 5.30
N ILE A 168 -1.40 12.98 4.65
CA ILE A 168 -1.48 12.68 3.22
C ILE A 168 -1.79 11.20 3.04
N PHE A 169 -2.87 10.90 2.33
CA PHE A 169 -3.23 9.51 2.03
C PHE A 169 -2.98 9.18 0.57
N ALA A 170 -2.66 7.93 0.36
CA ALA A 170 -2.87 7.17 -0.86
C ALA A 170 -2.43 7.83 -2.17
N LEU A 171 -1.88 9.05 -2.18
CA LEU A 171 -1.57 9.71 -3.43
C LEU A 171 -0.16 10.20 -3.51
N PRO A 172 0.61 9.45 -4.29
CA PRO A 172 1.94 9.89 -4.69
C PRO A 172 1.92 11.24 -5.43
N TYR A 173 0.76 11.69 -5.91
CA TYR A 173 0.65 12.87 -6.76
C TYR A 173 1.01 14.18 -6.05
N LEU A 174 0.56 14.38 -4.81
CA LEU A 174 0.97 15.54 -4.02
C LEU A 174 2.46 15.49 -3.65
N MET A 175 2.99 14.30 -3.52
CA MET A 175 4.38 14.04 -3.16
C MET A 175 5.30 13.97 -4.38
N ALA A 176 4.75 13.73 -5.57
CA ALA A 176 5.52 13.56 -6.79
C ALA A 176 6.01 14.88 -7.38
N ASN A 177 5.31 15.99 -7.14
CA ASN A 177 5.76 17.30 -7.54
C ASN A 177 6.66 17.89 -6.45
N SER A 178 7.95 18.05 -6.75
CA SER A 178 8.94 18.51 -5.76
C SER A 178 8.72 19.93 -5.29
N MET A 179 8.15 20.81 -6.10
CA MET A 179 7.85 22.19 -5.71
C MET A 179 6.68 22.23 -4.72
N LEU A 180 5.58 21.54 -5.04
CA LEU A 180 4.44 21.42 -4.15
C LEU A 180 4.85 20.76 -2.84
N PHE A 181 5.58 19.64 -2.93
CA PHE A 181 6.09 18.95 -1.76
C PHE A 181 6.86 19.87 -0.81
N ARG A 182 7.81 20.65 -1.33
CA ARG A 182 8.58 21.61 -0.51
C ARG A 182 7.70 22.69 0.10
N GLN A 183 6.75 23.25 -0.66
CA GLN A 183 5.81 24.24 -0.13
C GLN A 183 5.01 23.69 1.06
N LEU A 184 4.47 22.47 0.90
CA LEU A 184 3.75 21.79 1.98
C LEU A 184 4.66 21.50 3.18
N ASN A 185 5.87 20.98 2.94
CA ASN A 185 6.80 20.61 4.02
C ASN A 185 7.36 21.83 4.78
N ARG A 186 7.46 23.00 4.15
CA ARG A 186 7.81 24.25 4.85
C ARG A 186 6.74 24.67 5.87
N ARG A 187 5.48 24.42 5.58
CA ARG A 187 4.35 24.84 6.41
C ARG A 187 3.90 23.77 7.40
N TYR A 188 4.05 22.51 7.04
CA TYR A 188 3.58 21.36 7.81
C TYR A 188 4.67 20.34 8.04
N ILE A 189 4.61 19.66 9.18
CA ILE A 189 5.14 18.31 9.30
C ILE A 189 4.15 17.38 8.56
N LEU A 190 4.64 16.65 7.58
CA LEU A 190 3.80 15.76 6.78
C LEU A 190 3.68 14.41 7.48
N TYR A 191 2.45 13.95 7.68
CA TYR A 191 2.14 12.60 8.11
C TYR A 191 1.60 11.80 6.92
N VAL A 192 2.38 10.86 6.44
CA VAL A 192 2.14 10.12 5.22
C VAL A 192 1.69 8.71 5.53
N GLU A 193 0.54 8.32 5.01
CA GLU A 193 0.08 6.92 5.02
C GLU A 193 0.27 6.33 3.63
N PRO A 194 1.29 5.49 3.41
CA PRO A 194 1.48 4.82 2.14
C PRO A 194 0.28 3.93 1.81
N PRO A 195 -0.18 3.89 0.55
CA PRO A 195 -1.36 3.11 0.16
C PRO A 195 -1.15 1.60 0.25
N TRP A 196 0.09 1.17 0.17
CA TRP A 196 0.54 -0.21 0.30
C TRP A 196 1.74 -0.26 1.22
N GLY A 197 1.93 -1.37 1.88
CA GLY A 197 3.14 -1.64 2.62
C GLY A 197 4.36 -1.66 1.71
N VAL A 198 5.50 -1.70 2.33
CA VAL A 198 6.80 -1.68 1.69
C VAL A 198 7.08 -0.33 1.06
N VAL A 199 7.28 0.64 1.92
CA VAL A 199 7.51 2.06 1.59
C VAL A 199 8.60 2.24 0.53
N PHE A 200 9.66 1.42 0.57
CA PHE A 200 10.76 1.48 -0.39
C PHE A 200 10.36 1.18 -1.85
N ARG A 201 9.18 0.59 -2.10
CA ARG A 201 8.68 0.36 -3.47
C ARG A 201 8.04 1.59 -4.09
N HIS A 202 7.76 2.60 -3.30
CA HIS A 202 7.12 3.81 -3.81
C HIS A 202 8.14 4.73 -4.47
N THR A 203 8.08 4.83 -5.79
CA THR A 203 9.00 5.65 -6.58
C THR A 203 8.93 7.15 -6.25
N TRP A 204 7.82 7.64 -5.71
CA TRP A 204 7.65 9.03 -5.29
C TRP A 204 8.43 9.38 -4.03
N LEU A 205 8.86 8.39 -3.22
CA LEU A 205 9.70 8.61 -2.03
C LEU A 205 11.01 9.35 -2.33
N ARG A 206 11.51 9.27 -3.55
CA ARG A 206 12.71 10.00 -3.97
C ARG A 206 12.57 11.51 -3.88
N ASN A 207 11.36 12.06 -4.02
CA ASN A 207 11.14 13.48 -3.84
C ASN A 207 11.31 13.91 -2.39
N LEU A 208 11.21 12.96 -1.45
CA LEU A 208 11.43 13.20 -0.03
C LEU A 208 12.90 13.44 0.32
N SER A 209 13.85 13.07 -0.53
CA SER A 209 15.25 13.45 -0.36
C SER A 209 15.45 14.96 -0.39
N THR A 210 14.49 15.71 -0.95
CA THR A 210 14.48 17.17 -0.98
C THR A 210 13.68 17.78 0.18
N ALA A 211 13.26 16.98 1.15
CA ALA A 211 12.56 17.46 2.33
C ALA A 211 13.46 18.44 3.12
N GLU A 212 12.91 19.60 3.44
CA GLU A 212 13.57 20.60 4.29
C GLU A 212 13.35 20.26 5.77
N ASP A 213 12.36 19.42 6.06
CA ASP A 213 11.96 19.02 7.39
C ASP A 213 11.46 17.58 7.45
N ALA A 214 11.25 17.08 8.66
CA ALA A 214 10.83 15.72 8.89
C ALA A 214 9.50 15.38 8.20
N CYS A 215 9.43 14.19 7.62
CA CYS A 215 8.22 13.57 7.14
C CYS A 215 7.95 12.30 7.97
N VAL A 216 6.80 12.25 8.60
CA VAL A 216 6.37 11.11 9.43
C VAL A 216 5.63 10.10 8.55
N PHE A 217 5.97 8.84 8.70
CA PHE A 217 5.34 7.74 7.95
C PHE A 217 4.60 6.80 8.88
N GLY A 218 3.31 6.64 8.64
CA GLY A 218 2.49 5.61 9.27
C GLY A 218 2.70 4.27 8.58
N VAL A 219 3.45 3.37 9.20
CA VAL A 219 3.83 2.07 8.62
C VAL A 219 3.58 0.92 9.58
N GLY A 220 3.27 -0.25 9.04
CA GLY A 220 2.94 -1.42 9.84
C GLY A 220 4.09 -2.40 10.06
N SER A 221 5.15 -2.41 9.23
CA SER A 221 6.16 -3.46 9.29
C SER A 221 7.50 -2.98 9.84
N ALA A 222 8.21 -3.90 10.51
CA ALA A 222 9.58 -3.67 10.99
C ALA A 222 10.53 -3.31 9.84
N ASP A 223 10.38 -3.92 8.67
CA ASP A 223 11.20 -3.65 7.48
C ASP A 223 11.03 -2.21 6.98
N ASP A 224 9.79 -1.73 6.93
CA ASP A 224 9.52 -0.33 6.56
C ASP A 224 10.09 0.64 7.59
N ILE A 225 10.00 0.31 8.88
CA ILE A 225 10.59 1.11 9.97
C ILE A 225 12.12 1.18 9.82
N LEU A 226 12.78 0.05 9.61
CA LEU A 226 14.23 -0.01 9.41
C LEU A 226 14.65 0.80 8.18
N PHE A 227 13.94 0.63 7.07
CA PHE A 227 14.21 1.39 5.85
C PHE A 227 14.07 2.90 6.07
N LEU A 228 12.99 3.35 6.67
CA LEU A 228 12.74 4.78 6.89
C LEU A 228 13.76 5.41 7.84
N ASN A 229 14.17 4.68 8.88
CA ASN A 229 15.20 5.13 9.80
C ASN A 229 16.57 5.30 9.12
N SER A 230 16.81 4.63 8.01
CA SER A 230 18.03 4.79 7.20
C SER A 230 17.98 5.98 6.24
N GLN A 231 16.84 6.65 6.10
CA GLN A 231 16.65 7.75 5.15
C GLN A 231 16.69 9.11 5.86
N PRO A 232 17.30 10.13 5.25
CA PRO A 232 17.27 11.49 5.78
C PRO A 232 15.83 12.00 5.90
N GLN A 233 15.53 12.73 6.97
CA GLN A 233 14.26 13.41 7.19
C GLN A 233 13.01 12.50 7.22
N MET A 234 13.16 11.19 7.15
CA MET A 234 12.04 10.25 7.26
C MET A 234 11.96 9.69 8.67
N VAL A 235 10.78 9.76 9.25
CA VAL A 235 10.54 9.34 10.64
C VAL A 235 9.37 8.35 10.66
N PRO A 236 9.61 7.07 10.91
CA PRO A 236 8.54 6.08 10.99
C PRO A 236 7.77 6.19 12.30
N THR A 237 6.48 5.86 12.23
CA THR A 237 5.64 5.59 13.40
C THR A 237 4.87 4.29 13.16
N PRO A 238 4.76 3.39 14.16
CA PRO A 238 4.06 2.11 14.01
C PRO A 238 2.53 2.28 14.10
N LEU A 239 1.99 3.27 13.41
CA LEU A 239 0.58 3.60 13.35
C LEU A 239 0.16 3.68 11.89
N ALA A 240 -0.43 2.61 11.39
CA ALA A 240 -0.87 2.52 10.01
C ALA A 240 -2.37 2.80 9.88
N HIS A 241 -2.88 2.77 8.66
CA HIS A 241 -4.26 3.14 8.35
C HIS A 241 -5.32 2.38 9.16
N GLY A 242 -5.12 1.10 9.43
CA GLY A 242 -6.06 0.26 10.19
C GLY A 242 -6.20 0.68 11.65
N ASP A 243 -5.14 1.23 12.24
CA ASP A 243 -5.13 1.65 13.64
C ASP A 243 -6.16 2.74 13.99
N TYR A 244 -6.59 3.50 12.99
CA TYR A 244 -7.58 4.56 13.18
C TYR A 244 -9.01 4.13 12.88
N LEU A 245 -9.30 2.83 12.91
CA LEU A 245 -10.68 2.35 12.79
C LEU A 245 -11.51 2.83 13.99
N SER A 246 -12.74 3.28 13.72
CA SER A 246 -13.62 3.77 14.80
C SER A 246 -13.99 2.63 15.75
N GLU A 247 -13.71 2.79 17.02
CA GLU A 247 -14.17 1.93 18.10
C GLU A 247 -15.67 2.07 18.38
N ASN A 248 -16.24 3.19 17.94
CA ASN A 248 -17.67 3.53 18.15
C ASN A 248 -18.59 3.05 17.02
N ASP A 249 -18.03 2.55 15.91
CA ASP A 249 -18.88 1.96 14.88
C ASP A 249 -19.58 0.70 15.43
N ALA A 250 -20.84 0.54 15.08
CA ALA A 250 -21.61 -0.62 15.51
C ALA A 250 -20.96 -1.94 15.14
N VAL A 251 -20.98 -2.89 16.06
CA VAL A 251 -20.61 -4.28 15.86
C VAL A 251 -21.75 -5.18 16.27
N VAL A 252 -21.82 -6.36 15.66
CA VAL A 252 -22.83 -7.37 15.99
C VAL A 252 -22.08 -8.59 16.52
N LEU A 253 -22.16 -8.84 17.82
CA LEU A 253 -21.43 -9.93 18.49
C LEU A 253 -22.30 -11.17 18.70
N ASP A 254 -23.55 -10.98 19.15
CA ASP A 254 -24.46 -12.05 19.55
C ASP A 254 -25.31 -12.51 18.36
N GLN A 255 -24.65 -12.99 17.31
CA GLN A 255 -25.31 -13.50 16.12
C GLN A 255 -24.96 -14.99 15.91
N ARG A 256 -25.93 -15.75 15.42
CA ARG A 256 -25.69 -17.15 15.03
C ARG A 256 -24.54 -17.23 14.01
N LYS A 257 -23.55 -18.06 14.30
CA LYS A 257 -22.40 -18.29 13.41
C LYS A 257 -22.82 -19.22 12.28
N GLU A 258 -22.82 -18.72 11.07
CA GLU A 258 -23.21 -19.43 9.86
C GLU A 258 -21.96 -19.83 9.02
N TYR A 259 -20.87 -19.09 9.18
CA TYR A 259 -19.62 -19.33 8.46
C TYR A 259 -18.49 -19.58 9.45
N ASP A 260 -17.64 -20.54 9.11
CA ASP A 260 -16.43 -20.79 9.89
C ASP A 260 -15.39 -19.71 9.60
N LEU A 261 -15.24 -19.31 8.36
CA LEU A 261 -14.20 -18.40 7.89
C LEU A 261 -14.80 -17.17 7.21
N VAL A 262 -14.14 -16.02 7.36
CA VAL A 262 -14.39 -14.86 6.49
C VAL A 262 -13.09 -14.38 5.84
N PHE A 263 -13.18 -14.08 4.55
CA PHE A 263 -12.12 -13.50 3.75
C PHE A 263 -12.58 -12.15 3.20
N ASN A 264 -12.21 -11.06 3.90
CA ASN A 264 -12.63 -9.70 3.54
C ASN A 264 -11.55 -9.00 2.71
N SER A 265 -11.67 -9.09 1.39
CA SER A 265 -10.69 -8.57 0.44
C SER A 265 -11.33 -8.09 -0.86
N THR A 266 -10.70 -7.10 -1.51
CA THR A 266 -11.18 -6.58 -2.79
C THR A 266 -11.04 -7.60 -3.92
N TYR A 267 -12.06 -7.74 -4.76
CA TYR A 267 -12.03 -8.54 -5.99
C TYR A 267 -11.29 -7.83 -7.14
N ASP A 268 -10.93 -6.56 -7.00
CA ASP A 268 -10.21 -5.83 -8.06
C ASP A 268 -8.72 -6.21 -8.15
N ASP A 269 -8.24 -7.04 -7.23
CA ASP A 269 -6.85 -7.48 -7.18
C ASP A 269 -6.73 -8.92 -6.65
N ILE A 270 -7.40 -9.84 -7.33
CA ILE A 270 -7.48 -11.27 -6.97
C ILE A 270 -6.08 -11.90 -6.74
N PRO A 271 -5.08 -11.72 -7.64
CA PRO A 271 -3.76 -12.33 -7.45
C PRO A 271 -3.02 -11.81 -6.22
N ARG A 272 -3.00 -10.48 -6.00
CA ARG A 272 -2.31 -9.92 -4.85
C ARG A 272 -2.99 -10.29 -3.53
N LYS A 273 -4.32 -10.34 -3.52
CA LYS A 273 -5.11 -10.74 -2.35
C LYS A 273 -5.15 -12.25 -2.13
N ARG A 274 -4.65 -13.04 -3.08
CA ARG A 274 -4.51 -14.50 -3.01
C ARG A 274 -5.83 -15.23 -2.75
N HIS A 275 -6.89 -14.81 -3.46
CA HIS A 275 -8.19 -15.48 -3.37
C HIS A 275 -8.10 -16.95 -3.79
N GLU A 276 -7.25 -17.29 -4.76
CA GLU A 276 -7.05 -18.68 -5.22
C GLU A 276 -6.45 -19.53 -4.10
N LEU A 277 -5.45 -19.05 -3.39
CA LEU A 277 -4.89 -19.76 -2.24
C LEU A 277 -5.97 -20.02 -1.16
N MET A 278 -6.86 -19.06 -0.92
CA MET A 278 -7.95 -19.29 0.03
C MET A 278 -8.92 -20.40 -0.44
N LEU A 279 -9.16 -20.54 -1.74
CA LEU A 279 -9.94 -21.67 -2.29
C LEU A 279 -9.18 -22.99 -2.17
N GLU A 280 -7.86 -23.00 -2.40
CA GLU A 280 -6.99 -24.17 -2.19
C GLU A 280 -7.01 -24.62 -0.72
N LEU A 281 -6.94 -23.68 0.23
CA LEU A 281 -7.05 -23.98 1.67
C LEU A 281 -8.38 -24.65 2.02
N LEU A 282 -9.48 -24.23 1.41
CA LEU A 282 -10.79 -24.86 1.63
C LEU A 282 -10.89 -26.29 1.07
N GLN A 283 -9.99 -26.68 0.17
CA GLN A 283 -9.90 -28.06 -0.35
C GLN A 283 -8.99 -28.95 0.51
N HIS A 284 -8.23 -28.36 1.44
CA HIS A 284 -7.37 -29.12 2.34
C HIS A 284 -8.20 -29.99 3.30
N GLN A 285 -7.70 -31.20 3.62
CA GLN A 285 -8.42 -32.18 4.45
C GLN A 285 -8.91 -31.66 5.81
N LEU A 286 -8.16 -30.73 6.45
CA LEU A 286 -8.54 -30.12 7.73
C LEU A 286 -9.68 -29.10 7.60
N LEU A 287 -9.97 -28.61 6.39
CA LEU A 287 -10.90 -27.53 6.14
C LEU A 287 -12.02 -27.90 5.14
N MET A 288 -12.06 -29.16 4.70
CA MET A 288 -12.98 -29.62 3.64
C MET A 288 -14.48 -29.58 4.02
N ASP A 289 -14.80 -29.46 5.31
CA ASP A 289 -16.16 -29.32 5.83
C ASP A 289 -16.51 -27.87 6.21
N LYS A 290 -15.58 -26.94 6.09
CA LYS A 290 -15.74 -25.55 6.55
C LYS A 290 -16.46 -24.68 5.52
N LYS A 291 -17.30 -23.76 6.02
CA LYS A 291 -17.99 -22.76 5.21
C LYS A 291 -17.27 -21.42 5.27
N ALA A 292 -17.12 -20.78 4.13
CA ALA A 292 -16.43 -19.49 4.03
C ALA A 292 -17.30 -18.40 3.42
N LEU A 293 -17.23 -17.23 4.00
CA LEU A 293 -17.81 -16.00 3.48
C LEU A 293 -16.70 -15.14 2.85
N PHE A 294 -16.80 -14.87 1.56
CA PHE A 294 -15.95 -13.91 0.88
C PHE A 294 -16.67 -12.58 0.80
N LEU A 295 -16.12 -11.59 1.48
CA LEU A 295 -16.59 -10.21 1.47
C LEU A 295 -15.63 -9.34 0.66
N GLY A 296 -16.17 -8.40 -0.09
CA GLY A 296 -15.30 -7.44 -0.77
C GLY A 296 -16.07 -6.51 -1.69
N ARG A 297 -15.34 -5.54 -2.19
CA ARG A 297 -15.81 -4.70 -3.29
C ARG A 297 -15.01 -5.02 -4.54
N GLY A 298 -15.60 -4.78 -5.68
CA GLY A 298 -14.93 -4.97 -6.96
C GLY A 298 -15.85 -4.66 -8.13
N ARG A 299 -15.24 -4.54 -9.29
CA ARG A 299 -16.00 -4.40 -10.54
C ARG A 299 -16.71 -5.70 -10.83
N GLN A 300 -17.93 -5.64 -11.36
CA GLN A 300 -18.75 -6.80 -11.59
C GLN A 300 -18.00 -7.95 -12.29
N LYS A 301 -17.26 -7.66 -13.36
CA LYS A 301 -16.48 -8.66 -14.08
C LYS A 301 -15.43 -9.39 -13.21
N ASN A 302 -14.81 -8.72 -12.23
CA ASN A 302 -13.82 -9.35 -11.35
C ASN A 302 -14.53 -10.21 -10.30
N VAL A 303 -15.73 -9.80 -9.87
CA VAL A 303 -16.61 -10.59 -9.02
C VAL A 303 -17.05 -11.85 -9.77
N ASP A 304 -17.46 -11.72 -11.03
CA ASP A 304 -17.88 -12.86 -11.86
C ASP A 304 -16.70 -13.79 -12.17
N GLN A 305 -15.51 -13.24 -12.40
CA GLN A 305 -14.28 -14.03 -12.51
C GLN A 305 -14.03 -14.85 -11.23
N PHE A 306 -14.19 -14.23 -10.06
CA PHE A 306 -14.00 -14.94 -8.80
C PHE A 306 -15.05 -16.04 -8.58
N LYS A 307 -16.34 -15.76 -8.87
CA LYS A 307 -17.40 -16.80 -8.84
C LYS A 307 -17.08 -17.97 -9.76
N SER A 308 -16.52 -17.72 -10.94
CA SER A 308 -16.07 -18.78 -11.85
C SER A 308 -14.91 -19.59 -11.29
N LEU A 309 -14.02 -18.98 -10.47
CA LEU A 309 -12.98 -19.72 -9.75
C LEU A 309 -13.59 -20.62 -8.67
N VAL A 310 -14.57 -20.15 -7.92
CA VAL A 310 -15.31 -20.95 -6.92
C VAL A 310 -15.95 -22.16 -7.56
N SER A 311 -16.64 -21.96 -8.69
CA SER A 311 -17.31 -23.06 -9.41
C SER A 311 -16.31 -24.08 -9.95
N ARG A 312 -15.21 -23.62 -10.54
CA ARG A 312 -14.15 -24.53 -11.01
C ARG A 312 -13.49 -25.34 -9.88
N ALA A 313 -13.48 -24.78 -8.69
CA ALA A 313 -12.99 -25.48 -7.50
C ALA A 313 -14.03 -26.43 -6.87
N GLY A 314 -15.28 -26.44 -7.34
CA GLY A 314 -16.37 -27.25 -6.79
C GLY A 314 -16.76 -26.85 -5.37
N LEU A 315 -16.75 -25.55 -5.08
CA LEU A 315 -16.93 -25.02 -3.72
C LEU A 315 -18.23 -24.22 -3.54
N GLU A 316 -19.17 -24.26 -4.50
CA GLU A 316 -20.39 -23.45 -4.49
C GLU A 316 -21.25 -23.67 -3.25
N ASP A 317 -21.31 -24.90 -2.73
CA ASP A 317 -22.11 -25.23 -1.55
C ASP A 317 -21.49 -24.74 -0.23
N ARG A 318 -20.19 -24.39 -0.23
CA ARG A 318 -19.43 -23.99 0.96
C ARG A 318 -18.95 -22.56 0.94
N VAL A 319 -18.95 -21.92 -0.21
CA VAL A 319 -18.46 -20.55 -0.40
C VAL A 319 -19.60 -19.61 -0.76
N THR A 320 -19.81 -18.62 0.09
CA THR A 320 -20.72 -17.50 -0.18
C THR A 320 -19.93 -16.29 -0.62
N VAL A 321 -20.28 -15.71 -1.77
CA VAL A 321 -19.63 -14.49 -2.30
C VAL A 321 -20.55 -13.31 -2.15
N MET A 322 -20.17 -12.34 -1.31
CA MET A 322 -20.86 -11.07 -1.13
C MET A 322 -19.99 -9.93 -1.64
N ALA A 323 -20.46 -9.24 -2.66
CA ALA A 323 -19.74 -8.13 -3.27
C ALA A 323 -20.49 -6.82 -3.15
N ASN A 324 -19.73 -5.74 -2.96
CA ASN A 324 -20.24 -4.36 -3.01
C ASN A 324 -21.38 -4.05 -2.00
N ILE A 325 -21.40 -4.76 -0.88
CA ILE A 325 -22.32 -4.45 0.22
C ILE A 325 -21.99 -3.08 0.82
N LEU A 326 -22.97 -2.45 1.42
CA LEU A 326 -22.76 -1.17 2.09
C LEU A 326 -21.81 -1.34 3.29
N ARG A 327 -20.98 -0.36 3.52
CA ARG A 327 -20.01 -0.41 4.62
C ARG A 327 -20.66 -0.62 5.99
N GLN A 328 -21.81 -0.04 6.20
CA GLN A 328 -22.58 -0.19 7.43
C GLN A 328 -23.06 -1.63 7.69
N ASP A 329 -23.17 -2.44 6.64
CA ASP A 329 -23.64 -3.83 6.72
C ASP A 329 -22.49 -4.83 6.98
N ILE A 330 -21.23 -4.41 6.80
CA ILE A 330 -20.05 -5.28 7.02
C ILE A 330 -20.04 -5.85 8.46
N PRO A 331 -20.26 -5.07 9.52
CA PRO A 331 -20.26 -5.61 10.89
C PRO A 331 -21.27 -6.75 11.11
N SER A 332 -22.46 -6.64 10.52
CA SER A 332 -23.46 -7.71 10.56
C SER A 332 -22.97 -8.99 9.89
N GLN A 333 -22.31 -8.87 8.74
CA GLN A 333 -21.76 -10.05 8.05
C GLN A 333 -20.58 -10.66 8.83
N LEU A 334 -19.72 -9.83 9.41
CA LEU A 334 -18.62 -10.32 10.27
C LEU A 334 -19.17 -11.03 11.51
N GLY A 335 -20.26 -10.54 12.10
CA GLY A 335 -20.91 -11.18 13.24
C GLY A 335 -21.37 -12.62 12.99
N ARG A 336 -21.61 -13.00 11.73
CA ARG A 336 -22.02 -14.37 11.32
C ARG A 336 -20.83 -15.34 11.15
N CYS A 337 -19.60 -14.87 11.33
CA CYS A 337 -18.39 -15.66 11.10
C CYS A 337 -17.71 -16.03 12.42
N LYS A 338 -16.90 -17.09 12.42
CA LYS A 338 -16.11 -17.53 13.58
C LYS A 338 -14.73 -16.91 13.64
N MET A 339 -14.04 -16.78 12.51
CA MET A 339 -12.71 -16.18 12.41
C MET A 339 -12.45 -15.53 11.05
N GLY A 340 -11.45 -14.65 11.00
CA GLY A 340 -10.94 -14.04 9.78
C GLY A 340 -9.71 -14.76 9.21
N VAL A 341 -9.56 -14.68 7.89
CA VAL A 341 -8.32 -15.08 7.20
C VAL A 341 -7.88 -13.95 6.30
N HIS A 342 -6.57 -13.64 6.27
CA HIS A 342 -6.04 -12.62 5.36
C HIS A 342 -4.69 -13.04 4.79
N LEU A 343 -4.59 -13.11 3.45
CA LEU A 343 -3.48 -13.76 2.75
C LEU A 343 -2.74 -12.84 1.76
N SER A 344 -2.97 -11.53 1.81
CA SER A 344 -2.44 -10.60 0.83
C SER A 344 -0.92 -10.69 0.67
N LEU A 345 -0.40 -10.50 -0.54
CA LEU A 345 1.04 -10.47 -0.81
C LEU A 345 1.74 -9.23 -0.27
N ASN A 346 1.03 -8.16 0.01
CA ASN A 346 1.52 -6.97 0.70
C ASN A 346 0.37 -6.10 1.19
N GLU A 347 0.58 -5.42 2.30
CA GLU A 347 -0.37 -4.48 2.92
C GLU A 347 0.37 -3.31 3.56
N ASN A 348 -0.39 -2.29 3.99
CA ASN A 348 0.05 -1.31 4.96
C ASN A 348 -1.10 -1.01 5.92
N GLY A 349 -1.01 -1.56 7.13
CA GLY A 349 -2.06 -1.39 8.14
C GLY A 349 -3.45 -1.79 7.64
N CYS A 350 -3.56 -3.05 7.23
CA CYS A 350 -4.75 -3.59 6.61
C CYS A 350 -6.00 -3.41 7.47
N ARG A 351 -6.92 -2.55 7.03
CA ARG A 351 -8.15 -2.26 7.76
C ARG A 351 -8.99 -3.51 8.05
N SER A 352 -9.02 -4.49 7.15
CA SER A 352 -9.81 -5.72 7.36
C SER A 352 -9.38 -6.48 8.61
N LEU A 353 -8.10 -6.47 8.99
CA LEU A 353 -7.61 -7.10 10.21
C LEU A 353 -8.22 -6.44 11.46
N TYR A 354 -8.19 -5.11 11.48
CA TYR A 354 -8.78 -4.35 12.59
C TYR A 354 -10.32 -4.44 12.61
N GLU A 355 -10.97 -4.59 11.46
CA GLU A 355 -12.41 -4.90 11.38
C GLU A 355 -12.70 -6.28 11.97
N TYR A 356 -11.84 -7.28 11.74
CA TYR A 356 -11.95 -8.59 12.40
C TYR A 356 -11.81 -8.46 13.91
N PHE A 357 -10.72 -7.85 14.37
CA PHE A 357 -10.48 -7.69 15.81
C PHE A 357 -11.62 -6.92 16.50
N ARG A 358 -12.07 -5.81 15.93
CA ARG A 358 -13.22 -5.07 16.46
C ARG A 358 -14.50 -5.92 16.54
N SER A 359 -14.70 -6.83 15.60
CA SER A 359 -15.85 -7.75 15.56
C SER A 359 -15.64 -9.04 16.36
N ASP A 360 -14.60 -9.08 17.19
CA ASP A 360 -14.23 -10.23 18.03
C ASP A 360 -13.94 -11.49 17.23
N LEU A 361 -13.33 -11.33 16.07
CA LEU A 361 -12.89 -12.43 15.22
C LEU A 361 -11.36 -12.58 15.32
N PRO A 362 -10.86 -13.69 15.89
CA PRO A 362 -9.45 -14.02 15.75
C PRO A 362 -9.10 -14.20 14.27
N CYS A 363 -7.85 -13.95 13.91
CA CYS A 363 -7.45 -13.99 12.51
C CYS A 363 -6.17 -14.80 12.30
N VAL A 364 -6.13 -15.54 11.19
CA VAL A 364 -4.89 -16.17 10.71
C VAL A 364 -4.42 -15.44 9.46
N ILE A 365 -3.12 -15.11 9.43
CA ILE A 365 -2.48 -14.48 8.28
C ILE A 365 -1.23 -15.24 7.82
N SER A 366 -0.84 -14.99 6.58
CA SER A 366 0.48 -15.40 6.09
C SER A 366 1.56 -14.47 6.67
N SER A 367 2.56 -15.02 7.33
CA SER A 367 3.73 -14.27 7.84
C SER A 367 4.63 -13.72 6.74
N SER A 368 4.45 -14.20 5.51
CA SER A 368 5.14 -13.68 4.31
C SER A 368 4.52 -12.40 3.74
N MET A 369 3.62 -11.74 4.46
CA MET A 369 2.92 -10.52 4.04
C MET A 369 3.69 -9.25 4.49
N PRO A 370 4.55 -8.67 3.63
CA PRO A 370 5.28 -7.45 3.96
C PRO A 370 4.34 -6.26 4.11
N GLY A 371 4.75 -5.27 4.92
CA GLY A 371 3.98 -4.06 5.20
C GLY A 371 2.96 -4.21 6.32
N THR A 372 2.88 -5.37 6.96
CA THR A 372 2.01 -5.62 8.12
C THR A 372 2.82 -5.74 9.40
N ASP A 373 2.32 -5.14 10.45
CA ASP A 373 2.84 -5.37 11.80
C ASP A 373 2.44 -6.77 12.24
N LEU A 374 3.42 -7.64 12.40
CA LEU A 374 3.19 -9.02 12.85
C LEU A 374 3.00 -9.11 14.38
N ASP A 375 3.44 -8.10 15.13
CA ASP A 375 3.32 -8.08 16.61
C ASP A 375 1.86 -7.91 17.08
N ILE A 376 0.98 -7.47 16.18
CA ILE A 376 -0.47 -7.43 16.48
C ILE A 376 -1.08 -8.84 16.55
N PHE A 377 -0.39 -9.87 16.06
CA PHE A 377 -0.82 -11.28 16.14
C PHE A 377 -0.19 -11.93 17.37
N ASN A 378 -1.01 -12.21 18.35
CA ASN A 378 -0.61 -12.74 19.65
C ASN A 378 -1.71 -13.63 20.23
N ALA A 379 -1.54 -14.10 21.46
CA ALA A 379 -2.49 -14.99 22.12
C ALA A 379 -3.94 -14.44 22.21
N GLN A 380 -4.15 -13.14 22.01
CA GLN A 380 -5.50 -12.54 22.03
C GLN A 380 -6.09 -12.37 20.63
N THR A 381 -5.29 -12.21 19.59
CA THR A 381 -5.77 -11.74 18.28
C THR A 381 -5.72 -12.79 17.18
N GLY A 382 -4.83 -13.75 17.27
CA GLY A 382 -4.67 -14.77 16.24
C GLY A 382 -3.24 -15.15 15.95
N LEU A 383 -3.00 -15.71 14.76
CA LEU A 383 -1.71 -16.28 14.39
C LEU A 383 -1.19 -15.71 13.07
N ALA A 384 0.11 -15.47 13.02
CA ALA A 384 0.85 -15.20 11.79
C ALA A 384 1.78 -16.40 11.52
N VAL A 385 1.54 -17.14 10.44
CA VAL A 385 2.22 -18.40 10.14
C VAL A 385 2.73 -18.42 8.69
N THR A 386 3.64 -19.32 8.37
CA THR A 386 4.04 -19.55 6.98
C THR A 386 2.89 -20.14 6.15
N ASP A 387 2.97 -20.01 4.84
CA ASP A 387 1.90 -20.51 3.95
C ASP A 387 1.61 -22.00 4.11
N ASN A 388 2.64 -22.80 4.40
CA ASN A 388 2.51 -24.23 4.59
C ASN A 388 1.81 -24.62 5.92
N GLU A 389 1.79 -23.73 6.89
CA GLU A 389 1.18 -23.93 8.22
C GLU A 389 -0.25 -23.38 8.29
N LEU A 390 -0.73 -22.72 7.23
CA LEU A 390 -2.06 -22.09 7.20
C LEU A 390 -3.20 -23.06 7.52
N PRO A 391 -3.28 -24.30 6.96
CA PRO A 391 -4.38 -25.20 7.24
C PRO A 391 -4.48 -25.57 8.72
N GLU A 392 -3.35 -25.91 9.35
CA GLU A 392 -3.26 -26.31 10.75
C GLU A 392 -3.56 -25.11 11.67
N ALA A 393 -3.05 -23.93 11.34
CA ALA A 393 -3.31 -22.71 12.11
C ALA A 393 -4.79 -22.31 12.07
N ILE A 394 -5.44 -22.40 10.91
CA ILE A 394 -6.85 -22.12 10.77
C ILE A 394 -7.69 -23.14 11.57
N ALA A 395 -7.39 -24.43 11.46
CA ALA A 395 -8.06 -25.48 12.21
C ALA A 395 -7.88 -25.29 13.73
N PHE A 396 -6.67 -24.94 14.16
CA PHE A 396 -6.37 -24.64 15.57
C PHE A 396 -7.20 -23.47 16.11
N VAL A 397 -7.21 -22.34 15.40
CA VAL A 397 -7.95 -21.14 15.81
C VAL A 397 -9.46 -21.41 15.84
N LEU A 398 -10.01 -22.17 14.89
CA LEU A 398 -11.43 -22.55 14.90
C LEU A 398 -11.78 -23.40 16.14
N THR A 399 -10.91 -24.34 16.51
CA THR A 399 -11.13 -25.25 17.65
C THR A 399 -10.98 -24.54 18.99
N HIS A 400 -10.07 -23.57 19.07
CA HIS A 400 -9.72 -22.87 20.32
C HIS A 400 -10.19 -21.41 20.33
N ARG A 401 -11.22 -21.10 19.54
CA ARG A 401 -11.71 -19.72 19.34
C ARG A 401 -11.94 -18.97 20.65
N ASP A 402 -12.47 -19.64 21.67
CA ASP A 402 -12.83 -19.04 22.96
C ASP A 402 -11.60 -18.64 23.83
N GLN A 403 -10.41 -19.02 23.42
CA GLN A 403 -9.15 -18.60 24.05
C GLN A 403 -8.69 -17.21 23.55
N PHE A 404 -9.25 -16.73 22.44
CA PHE A 404 -8.90 -15.44 21.85
C PHE A 404 -9.89 -14.34 22.32
N ALA A 405 -9.37 -13.11 22.42
CA ALA A 405 -10.16 -11.94 22.82
C ALA A 405 -9.77 -10.72 21.95
N PRO A 406 -9.89 -10.81 20.60
CA PRO A 406 -9.35 -9.80 19.71
C PRO A 406 -10.03 -8.44 19.86
N ARG A 407 -11.34 -8.40 20.21
CA ARG A 407 -12.02 -7.15 20.48
C ARG A 407 -11.46 -6.45 21.73
N ARG A 408 -11.18 -7.20 22.77
CA ARG A 408 -10.54 -6.63 23.96
C ARG A 408 -9.20 -6.01 23.62
N TRP A 409 -8.36 -6.75 22.90
CA TRP A 409 -7.08 -6.24 22.42
C TRP A 409 -7.24 -4.97 21.58
N PHE A 410 -8.20 -4.96 20.63
CA PHE A 410 -8.46 -3.80 19.79
C PHE A 410 -8.83 -2.56 20.62
N LEU A 411 -9.74 -2.70 21.56
CA LEU A 411 -10.17 -1.61 22.43
C LEU A 411 -9.07 -1.13 23.39
N GLU A 412 -8.14 -2.00 23.77
CA GLU A 412 -7.01 -1.66 24.65
C GLU A 412 -5.82 -1.04 23.88
N ASN A 413 -5.59 -1.43 22.63
CA ASN A 413 -4.35 -1.12 21.91
C ASN A 413 -4.53 -0.27 20.67
N SER A 414 -5.72 -0.20 20.08
CA SER A 414 -5.97 0.45 18.79
C SER A 414 -7.28 1.27 18.84
N GLY A 415 -7.79 1.63 17.70
CA GLY A 415 -8.96 2.49 17.54
C GLY A 415 -8.61 3.96 17.35
N SER A 416 -9.55 4.70 16.75
CA SER A 416 -9.36 6.11 16.37
C SER A 416 -8.86 6.97 17.54
N SER A 417 -9.49 6.87 18.70
CA SER A 417 -9.15 7.68 19.87
C SER A 417 -7.75 7.38 20.40
N LYS A 418 -7.46 6.12 20.69
CA LYS A 418 -6.16 5.72 21.26
C LYS A 418 -5.00 5.93 20.30
N SER A 419 -5.18 5.56 19.04
CA SER A 419 -4.14 5.73 18.02
C SER A 419 -3.87 7.19 17.72
N SER A 420 -4.90 8.04 17.72
CA SER A 420 -4.71 9.50 17.61
C SER A 420 -3.96 10.08 18.80
N GLN A 421 -4.24 9.63 20.01
CA GLN A 421 -3.48 10.03 21.20
C GLN A 421 -2.02 9.57 21.15
N LYS A 422 -1.75 8.35 20.66
CA LYS A 422 -0.38 7.85 20.45
C LYS A 422 0.37 8.73 19.43
N LEU A 423 -0.27 9.02 18.29
CA LEU A 423 0.29 9.88 17.27
C LEU A 423 0.54 11.30 17.79
N ASN A 424 -0.41 11.86 18.54
CA ASN A 424 -0.29 13.18 19.13
C ASN A 424 0.92 13.30 20.05
N ARG A 425 1.11 12.32 20.94
CA ARG A 425 2.29 12.26 21.83
C ARG A 425 3.59 12.15 21.04
N PHE A 426 3.61 11.31 20.02
CA PHE A 426 4.76 11.15 19.14
C PHE A 426 5.11 12.46 18.42
N LEU A 427 4.12 13.10 17.80
CA LEU A 427 4.31 14.38 17.11
C LEU A 427 4.78 15.49 18.06
N LYS A 428 4.21 15.56 19.25
CA LYS A 428 4.63 16.55 20.28
C LYS A 428 6.11 16.39 20.65
N GLN A 429 6.59 15.15 20.79
CA GLN A 429 8.00 14.86 21.04
C GLN A 429 8.87 15.23 19.83
N LEU A 430 8.42 14.94 18.63
CA LEU A 430 9.10 15.27 17.39
C LEU A 430 9.22 16.79 17.22
N PHE A 431 8.14 17.55 17.43
CA PHE A 431 8.16 19.02 17.37
C PHE A 431 9.17 19.60 18.35
N LYS A 432 9.17 19.12 19.59
CA LYS A 432 10.16 19.52 20.59
C LYS A 432 11.59 19.23 20.13
N LYS A 433 11.84 18.06 19.54
CA LYS A 433 13.16 17.67 19.02
C LYS A 433 13.61 18.57 17.87
N LEU A 434 12.68 19.01 17.04
CA LEU A 434 12.93 19.89 15.89
C LEU A 434 12.96 21.39 16.27
N GLY A 435 12.69 21.74 17.53
CA GLY A 435 12.66 23.12 17.99
C GLY A 435 11.39 23.89 17.64
N TYR A 436 10.32 23.21 17.27
CA TYR A 436 9.02 23.82 16.98
C TYR A 436 8.13 23.94 18.22
N ALA A 437 7.34 25.01 18.27
CA ALA A 437 6.29 25.15 19.28
C ALA A 437 5.16 24.12 19.08
N TRP A 438 4.54 23.72 20.18
CA TRP A 438 3.35 22.85 20.20
C TRP A 438 2.34 23.43 21.18
N ARG A 439 1.35 24.14 20.68
CA ARG A 439 0.31 24.80 21.49
C ARG A 439 -0.99 24.00 21.52
N ASP A 440 -1.36 23.48 20.36
CA ASP A 440 -2.60 22.70 20.20
C ASP A 440 -2.31 21.28 19.79
N ASP A 441 -3.13 20.36 20.26
CA ASP A 441 -3.10 18.96 19.87
C ASP A 441 -3.72 18.75 18.48
N ILE A 442 -3.37 17.65 17.83
CA ILE A 442 -3.99 17.25 16.58
C ILE A 442 -5.46 16.85 16.79
N VAL A 443 -6.30 17.05 15.78
CA VAL A 443 -7.65 16.47 15.78
C VAL A 443 -7.56 14.96 15.58
N PRO A 444 -8.51 14.17 16.14
CA PRO A 444 -8.52 12.73 16.01
C PRO A 444 -8.64 12.28 14.54
N LEU A 445 -7.88 11.25 14.19
CA LEU A 445 -7.92 10.61 12.87
C LEU A 445 -8.98 9.53 12.84
N LEU A 446 -9.58 9.35 11.67
CA LEU A 446 -10.51 8.26 11.42
C LEU A 446 -10.11 7.49 10.15
N SER A 447 -10.07 6.17 10.25
CA SER A 447 -9.93 5.28 9.10
C SER A 447 -11.25 5.11 8.38
N GLY A 448 -11.22 5.04 7.09
CA GLY A 448 -12.41 4.67 6.32
C GLY A 448 -12.84 5.63 5.26
N GLY A 449 -11.94 6.37 4.76
CA GLY A 449 -12.10 7.24 3.61
C GLY A 449 -11.48 8.61 3.87
N PRO A 450 -10.99 9.22 2.83
CA PRO A 450 -10.23 10.47 2.90
C PRO A 450 -11.05 11.67 3.36
N ASN A 451 -12.34 11.52 3.58
CA ASN A 451 -13.26 12.62 3.83
C ASN A 451 -13.71 12.71 5.29
N ARG A 452 -13.20 11.85 6.16
CA ARG A 452 -13.74 11.77 7.49
C ARG A 452 -12.77 12.32 8.52
N TYR A 453 -13.14 13.45 9.09
CA TYR A 453 -12.72 13.80 10.42
C TYR A 453 -13.57 13.00 11.43
N ALA A 454 -13.03 12.72 12.59
CA ALA A 454 -13.80 12.15 13.69
C ALA A 454 -14.95 13.11 14.09
N ASN A 455 -14.66 14.41 14.06
CA ASN A 455 -15.66 15.47 14.14
C ASN A 455 -15.83 16.14 12.75
N PRO A 456 -16.97 16.05 12.08
CA PRO A 456 -17.19 16.66 10.77
C PRO A 456 -16.96 18.18 10.73
N SER A 457 -17.12 18.89 11.85
CA SER A 457 -16.90 20.35 11.93
C SER A 457 -15.42 20.75 11.75
N ASP A 458 -14.48 19.80 11.93
CA ASP A 458 -13.07 20.10 11.76
C ASP A 458 -12.72 20.44 10.30
N TYR A 459 -13.55 20.04 9.33
CA TYR A 459 -13.36 20.45 7.95
C TYR A 459 -13.54 21.98 7.79
N GLU A 460 -14.60 22.54 8.38
CA GLU A 460 -14.82 23.99 8.37
C GLU A 460 -13.79 24.73 9.22
N ARG A 461 -13.40 24.16 10.36
CA ARG A 461 -12.32 24.70 11.22
C ARG A 461 -11.02 24.92 10.43
N PHE A 462 -10.68 24.03 9.50
CA PHE A 462 -9.46 24.08 8.72
C PHE A 462 -9.67 24.62 7.29
N ARG A 463 -10.79 25.25 7.00
CA ARG A 463 -11.13 25.69 5.64
C ARG A 463 -10.06 26.60 5.02
N GLU A 464 -9.51 27.53 5.79
CA GLU A 464 -8.44 28.44 5.32
C GLU A 464 -7.18 27.68 4.90
N GLU A 465 -6.84 26.61 5.62
CA GLU A 465 -5.70 25.77 5.28
C GLU A 465 -5.94 24.97 3.99
N PHE A 466 -7.17 24.46 3.78
CA PHE A 466 -7.54 23.84 2.52
C PHE A 466 -7.50 24.82 1.35
N LEU A 467 -7.93 26.05 1.54
CA LEU A 467 -7.82 27.13 0.54
C LEU A 467 -6.36 27.43 0.19
N TRP A 468 -5.49 27.50 1.18
CA TRP A 468 -4.05 27.71 0.98
C TRP A 468 -3.41 26.55 0.20
N ILE A 469 -3.69 25.29 0.59
CA ILE A 469 -3.19 24.10 -0.12
C ILE A 469 -3.69 24.09 -1.57
N PHE A 470 -4.94 24.42 -1.78
CA PHE A 470 -5.54 24.51 -3.11
C PHE A 470 -4.89 25.60 -3.98
N GLY A 471 -4.55 26.73 -3.39
CA GLY A 471 -3.75 27.78 -4.02
C GLY A 471 -2.37 27.30 -4.46
N CYS A 472 -1.68 26.55 -3.59
CA CYS A 472 -0.40 25.93 -3.93
C CYS A 472 -0.54 24.96 -5.13
N LEU A 473 -1.59 24.14 -5.14
CA LEU A 473 -1.86 23.21 -6.23
C LEU A 473 -2.10 23.92 -7.57
N LYS A 474 -2.82 25.03 -7.60
CA LYS A 474 -3.07 25.81 -8.81
C LYS A 474 -1.78 26.41 -9.40
N ASN A 475 -0.84 26.78 -8.55
CA ASN A 475 0.40 27.43 -8.97
C ASN A 475 1.45 26.46 -9.52
N VAL A 476 1.28 25.16 -9.30
CA VAL A 476 2.31 24.17 -9.66
C VAL A 476 2.21 23.71 -11.11
N GLY A 477 1.09 23.93 -11.80
CA GLY A 477 0.87 23.44 -13.16
C GLY A 477 1.03 21.91 -13.30
N ASN A 478 0.46 21.29 -14.31
CA ASN A 478 0.68 19.86 -14.64
C ASN A 478 0.28 18.82 -13.57
N ILE A 479 -0.81 19.06 -12.83
CA ILE A 479 -1.46 17.99 -12.11
C ILE A 479 -2.32 17.19 -13.09
N PRO A 480 -2.15 15.87 -13.19
CA PRO A 480 -2.78 15.06 -14.24
C PRO A 480 -4.28 14.81 -14.05
N PHE A 481 -4.96 15.60 -13.22
CA PHE A 481 -6.41 15.54 -13.00
C PHE A 481 -6.91 16.83 -12.37
N LYS A 482 -8.19 17.09 -12.53
CA LYS A 482 -8.82 18.27 -11.96
C LYS A 482 -9.06 18.06 -10.46
N ILE A 483 -8.40 18.86 -9.65
CA ILE A 483 -8.70 18.94 -8.21
C ILE A 483 -9.60 20.14 -7.98
N VAL A 484 -10.68 19.93 -7.25
CA VAL A 484 -11.58 20.97 -6.76
C VAL A 484 -11.50 21.04 -5.24
N LEU A 485 -11.82 22.17 -4.67
CA LEU A 485 -11.79 22.36 -3.22
C LEU A 485 -12.84 21.47 -2.54
N ASP A 486 -14.08 21.51 -3.08
CA ASP A 486 -15.27 20.78 -2.62
C ASP A 486 -16.05 20.11 -3.75
#